data_0936e95ac182516ab51b7562c7d1870a
#
_entry.id   0936e95ac182516ab51b7562c7d1870a
#
_cell.length_a   1.000
_cell.length_b   1.000
_cell.length_c   1.000
_cell.angle_alpha   90.00
_cell.angle_beta   90.00
_cell.angle_gamma   90.00
#
_symmetry.space_group_name_H-M   'P 1'
#
loop_
_entity.id
_entity.type
_entity.pdbx_description
1 polymer ?
#
loop_
_entity_poly.entity_id
_entity_poly.type
_entity_poly.pdbx_seq_one_letter_code
_entity_poly.pdbx_strand_id
1 'polypeptide(L)'
;PCPGTPSRLPVAYGDRWRSRSDPRTPRTRPQEAVGLTHLKKRSDVLAANAGRRAAIGGLVLLVGERCDEDATMRVGFTVTKKIGNAVTRNRMNRRFRALARELLPQSGVAGADHVVIGRQSGVERDYADLRKDLQTALKKAAR
;
A
#
# COMPACT_ATOMS: atom_id res chain seq x y z
N PRO A 1 4.72 21.08 -2.13
CA PRO A 1 3.87 21.04 -1.63
C PRO A 1 2.60 20.80 -2.12
N CYS A 2 1.96 20.34 -1.50
CA CYS A 2 0.88 20.01 -1.86
C CYS A 2 0.04 20.98 -1.69
N PRO A 3 -0.46 21.45 -2.40
CA PRO A 3 -1.22 22.45 -2.33
C PRO A 3 -2.42 22.16 -1.89
N GLY A 4 -2.79 22.21 -1.42
CA GLY A 4 -3.86 22.09 -1.04
C GLY A 4 -4.98 21.87 -1.35
N THR A 5 -5.47 22.06 -1.13
CA THR A 5 -6.41 21.72 -1.30
C THR A 5 -7.60 22.12 -1.12
N PRO A 6 -8.11 22.23 -1.49
CA PRO A 6 -9.24 22.59 -1.56
C PRO A 6 -10.14 22.24 -0.91
N SER A 7 -10.35 22.22 -0.41
CA SER A 7 -11.17 21.92 0.37
C SER A 7 -12.47 22.19 0.11
N ARG A 8 -12.94 22.97 -0.22
CA ARG A 8 -14.15 23.28 -0.28
C ARG A 8 -14.91 22.43 -0.92
N LEU A 9 -14.84 21.60 -1.12
CA LEU A 9 -15.48 20.86 -1.77
C LEU A 9 -16.77 20.55 -1.54
N PRO A 10 -17.47 19.99 -2.07
CA PRO A 10 -18.72 19.62 -1.99
C PRO A 10 -18.97 18.95 -0.80
N VAL A 11 -18.78 19.51 0.16
CA VAL A 11 -19.05 19.03 1.33
C VAL A 11 -20.45 18.61 1.43
N ALA A 12 -21.32 19.35 1.07
CA ALA A 12 -22.67 19.03 1.22
C ALA A 12 -22.99 17.75 0.58
N TYR A 13 -22.44 17.47 -0.48
CA TYR A 13 -22.73 16.36 -1.20
C TYR A 13 -22.24 15.23 -0.44
N GLY A 14 -21.15 15.30 0.10
CA GLY A 14 -20.61 14.26 0.83
C GLY A 14 -21.39 13.95 2.05
N ASP A 15 -21.98 14.92 2.62
CA ASP A 15 -22.72 14.69 3.82
C ASP A 15 -23.87 13.77 3.59
N ARG A 16 -24.56 13.90 2.50
CA ARG A 16 -25.63 13.12 2.27
C ARG A 16 -25.18 11.71 2.21
N TRP A 17 -24.15 11.34 1.60
CA TRP A 17 -23.76 10.02 1.48
C TRP A 17 -23.28 9.52 2.79
N ARG A 18 -22.72 10.31 3.56
CA ARG A 18 -22.28 9.90 4.75
C ARG A 18 -23.36 9.54 5.62
N SER A 19 -24.32 10.25 5.67
CA SER A 19 -25.33 10.00 6.62
C SER A 19 -25.85 8.62 6.38
N ARG A 20 -25.82 8.11 5.24
CA ARG A 20 -26.32 6.91 5.08
C ARG A 20 -25.42 5.91 5.45
N SER A 21 -24.29 6.02 5.31
CA SER A 21 -23.45 4.98 5.57
C SER A 21 -23.08 4.78 6.87
N ASP A 22 -23.04 5.50 7.60
CA ASP A 22 -22.47 5.34 8.76
C ASP A 22 -22.91 4.78 9.82
N PRO A 23 -23.87 4.86 10.15
CA PRO A 23 -24.23 4.44 11.36
C PRO A 23 -23.60 3.18 11.66
N ARG A 24 -23.56 2.30 11.06
CA ARG A 24 -23.07 1.20 11.46
C ARG A 24 -21.77 0.88 11.13
N THR A 25 -21.11 1.46 10.55
CA THR A 25 -19.91 1.04 10.21
C THR A 25 -18.93 1.58 11.00
N PRO A 26 -18.60 1.24 11.87
CA PRO A 26 -17.71 1.77 12.73
C PRO A 26 -16.37 1.65 12.37
N ARG A 27 -16.05 1.44 11.75
CA ARG A 27 -14.88 1.38 11.39
C ARG A 27 -13.78 1.62 12.02
N THR A 28 -13.46 1.66 12.63
CA THR A 28 -12.47 1.91 13.35
C THR A 28 -11.33 1.26 12.95
N ARG A 29 -10.49 1.47 12.64
CA ARG A 29 -9.42 0.97 12.29
C ARG A 29 -8.49 1.11 13.19
N PRO A 30 -8.32 0.53 13.92
CA PRO A 30 -7.51 0.66 14.97
C PRO A 30 -6.10 0.63 14.73
N GLN A 31 -5.63 -0.05 14.23
CA GLN A 31 -4.34 -0.12 14.13
C GLN A 31 -3.62 0.81 13.50
N GLU A 32 -3.93 1.64 13.16
CA GLU A 32 -3.24 2.53 12.57
C GLU A 32 -2.28 3.09 13.35
N ALA A 33 -1.90 2.66 14.28
CA ALA A 33 -0.97 3.23 15.11
C ALA A 33 0.20 3.72 14.35
N VAL A 34 0.61 3.13 13.37
CA VAL A 34 1.72 3.61 12.71
C VAL A 34 1.38 4.44 11.57
N GLY A 35 0.25 4.79 11.39
CA GLY A 35 -0.09 5.65 10.31
C GLY A 35 0.12 5.03 8.96
N LEU A 36 -0.30 3.86 8.73
CA LEU A 36 -0.16 3.25 7.42
C LEU A 36 -1.31 3.70 6.53
N THR A 37 -1.01 4.41 5.49
CA THR A 37 -2.00 4.93 4.56
C THR A 37 -1.83 4.34 3.17
N HIS A 38 -2.92 4.27 2.43
CA HIS A 38 -2.84 3.73 1.09
C HIS A 38 -2.47 4.78 0.06
N LEU A 39 -1.59 4.42 -0.86
CA LEU A 39 -1.26 5.27 -1.99
C LEU A 39 -2.36 5.16 -3.01
N LYS A 40 -3.00 6.26 -3.29
CA LYS A 40 -4.08 6.27 -4.27
C LYS A 40 -3.66 6.88 -5.59
N LYS A 41 -2.71 7.78 -5.59
CA LYS A 41 -2.34 8.46 -6.80
C LYS A 41 -1.29 7.71 -7.58
N ARG A 42 -1.49 7.63 -8.85
CA ARG A 42 -0.53 6.97 -9.73
C ARG A 42 0.81 7.68 -9.75
N SER A 43 0.80 9.00 -9.62
CA SER A 43 2.03 9.77 -9.61
C SER A 43 2.93 9.38 -8.43
N ASP A 44 2.33 9.09 -7.29
CA ASP A 44 3.10 8.68 -6.11
C ASP A 44 3.71 7.29 -6.32
N VAL A 45 2.98 6.41 -6.98
CA VAL A 45 3.46 5.08 -7.30
C VAL A 45 4.63 5.19 -8.28
N LEU A 46 4.53 6.09 -9.26
CA LEU A 46 5.60 6.28 -10.22
C LEU A 46 6.83 6.95 -9.57
N ALA A 47 6.61 7.83 -8.62
CA ALA A 47 7.70 8.45 -7.90
C ALA A 47 8.47 7.39 -7.07
N ALA A 48 7.78 6.43 -6.52
CA ALA A 48 8.42 5.36 -5.78
C ALA A 48 9.28 4.46 -6.68
N ASN A 49 9.03 4.46 -7.98
CA ASN A 49 9.85 3.67 -8.90
C ASN A 49 11.27 4.20 -8.97
N ALA A 50 11.49 5.46 -8.66
CA ALA A 50 12.82 6.02 -8.67
C ALA A 50 13.60 5.66 -7.40
N GLY A 51 12.93 5.08 -6.43
CA GLY A 51 13.55 4.74 -5.18
C GLY A 51 14.22 3.38 -5.20
N ARG A 52 14.38 2.81 -4.04
CA ARG A 52 15.05 1.52 -3.93
C ARG A 52 14.14 0.40 -4.41
N ARG A 53 14.72 -0.55 -5.08
CA ARG A 53 13.96 -1.66 -5.61
C ARG A 53 14.50 -2.98 -5.09
N ALA A 54 13.63 -3.80 -4.56
CA ALA A 54 13.96 -5.14 -4.12
C ALA A 54 13.05 -6.16 -4.81
N ALA A 55 13.58 -6.92 -5.72
CA ALA A 55 12.81 -7.93 -6.44
C ALA A 55 13.11 -9.28 -5.81
N ILE A 56 12.09 -9.94 -5.29
CA ILE A 56 12.27 -11.21 -4.64
C ILE A 56 11.10 -12.11 -4.99
N GLY A 57 11.41 -13.28 -5.45
CA GLY A 57 10.40 -14.31 -5.64
C GLY A 57 9.11 -13.84 -6.32
N GLY A 58 8.07 -13.83 -5.59
CA GLY A 58 6.74 -13.53 -6.12
C GLY A 58 6.35 -12.07 -6.15
N LEU A 59 7.24 -11.17 -5.71
CA LEU A 59 6.87 -9.75 -5.69
C LEU A 59 8.09 -8.85 -5.89
N VAL A 60 7.83 -7.59 -6.15
CA VAL A 60 8.86 -6.57 -6.21
C VAL A 60 8.43 -5.48 -5.25
N LEU A 61 9.31 -5.07 -4.37
CA LEU A 61 9.04 -3.97 -3.47
C LEU A 61 9.82 -2.74 -3.94
N LEU A 62 9.13 -1.63 -4.03
CA LEU A 62 9.77 -0.36 -4.33
C LEU A 62 9.61 0.51 -3.08
N VAL A 63 10.65 1.19 -2.69
CA VAL A 63 10.60 2.09 -1.54
C VAL A 63 11.11 3.45 -1.98
N GLY A 64 10.22 4.42 -2.00
CA GLY A 64 10.57 5.78 -2.35
C GLY A 64 10.57 6.65 -1.12
N GLU A 65 11.65 7.32 -0.88
CA GLU A 65 11.71 8.22 0.26
C GLU A 65 10.99 9.50 -0.06
N ARG A 66 10.23 10.00 0.89
CA ARG A 66 9.55 11.26 0.72
C ARG A 66 10.34 12.33 1.41
N CYS A 67 10.23 13.50 0.89
CA CYS A 67 10.89 14.65 1.51
C CYS A 67 9.97 15.35 2.50
N ASP A 68 8.90 14.73 2.91
CA ASP A 68 7.96 15.34 3.82
C ASP A 68 8.41 15.08 5.21
N GLU A 69 8.00 15.87 6.13
CA GLU A 69 8.31 15.65 7.52
C GLU A 69 7.38 14.63 8.15
N ASP A 70 6.49 14.06 7.37
CA ASP A 70 5.49 13.17 7.87
C ASP A 70 6.07 11.77 7.97
N ALA A 71 6.05 11.18 9.11
CA ALA A 71 6.55 9.85 9.32
C ALA A 71 5.58 8.76 8.91
N THR A 72 4.43 9.14 8.37
CA THR A 72 3.44 8.16 7.97
C THR A 72 3.94 7.33 6.81
N MET A 73 3.80 6.03 6.90
CA MET A 73 4.16 5.15 5.80
C MET A 73 2.98 5.02 4.88
N ARG A 74 3.20 5.10 3.60
CA ARG A 74 2.16 4.90 2.60
C ARG A 74 2.47 3.63 1.82
N VAL A 75 1.45 2.87 1.48
CA VAL A 75 1.65 1.62 0.76
C VAL A 75 0.73 1.56 -0.44
N GLY A 76 1.27 1.15 -1.55
CA GLY A 76 0.51 0.96 -2.78
C GLY A 76 0.66 -0.47 -3.27
N PHE A 77 -0.35 -0.97 -3.93
CA PHE A 77 -0.30 -2.32 -4.48
C PHE A 77 -0.58 -2.26 -5.97
N THR A 78 0.24 -2.89 -6.75
CA THR A 78 0.09 -2.93 -8.20
C THR A 78 0.12 -4.37 -8.68
N VAL A 79 -0.97 -4.82 -9.25
CA VAL A 79 -1.04 -6.14 -9.83
C VAL A 79 -1.52 -5.96 -11.27
N THR A 80 -0.66 -6.25 -12.22
CA THR A 80 -0.95 -5.99 -13.62
C THR A 80 -1.87 -7.02 -14.22
N LYS A 81 -2.47 -6.68 -15.36
CA LYS A 81 -3.38 -7.60 -16.02
C LYS A 81 -2.68 -8.84 -16.52
N LYS A 82 -1.39 -8.80 -16.70
CA LYS A 82 -0.64 -9.97 -17.16
C LYS A 82 -0.64 -11.10 -16.14
N ILE A 83 -0.97 -10.83 -14.92
CA ILE A 83 -0.92 -11.83 -13.87
C ILE A 83 -2.12 -12.75 -13.90
N GLY A 84 -3.23 -12.28 -14.36
CA GLY A 84 -4.42 -13.10 -14.45
C GLY A 84 -5.68 -12.28 -14.50
N ASN A 85 -6.80 -12.93 -14.31
CA ASN A 85 -8.08 -12.27 -14.39
C ASN A 85 -8.35 -11.46 -13.11
N ALA A 86 -9.48 -10.79 -13.07
CA ALA A 86 -9.81 -9.91 -11.96
C ALA A 86 -9.87 -10.65 -10.61
N VAL A 87 -10.33 -11.87 -10.60
CA VAL A 87 -10.44 -12.66 -9.39
C VAL A 87 -9.04 -12.95 -8.82
N THR A 88 -8.12 -13.35 -9.68
CA THR A 88 -6.75 -13.64 -9.28
C THR A 88 -6.06 -12.39 -8.76
N ARG A 89 -6.26 -11.26 -9.45
CA ARG A 89 -5.66 -10.00 -9.03
C ARG A 89 -6.20 -9.52 -7.70
N ASN A 90 -7.50 -9.66 -7.48
CA ASN A 90 -8.11 -9.26 -6.23
C ASN A 90 -7.62 -10.13 -5.07
N ARG A 91 -7.46 -11.42 -5.31
CA ARG A 91 -6.95 -12.33 -4.31
C ARG A 91 -5.53 -11.95 -3.92
N MET A 92 -4.71 -11.63 -4.90
CA MET A 92 -3.34 -11.23 -4.66
C MET A 92 -3.26 -9.91 -3.90
N ASN A 93 -4.10 -8.95 -4.28
CA ASN A 93 -4.18 -7.68 -3.58
C ASN A 93 -4.59 -7.86 -2.11
N ARG A 94 -5.51 -8.75 -1.83
CA ARG A 94 -5.92 -9.02 -0.45
C ARG A 94 -4.76 -9.59 0.35
N ARG A 95 -4.01 -10.50 -0.23
CA ARG A 95 -2.84 -11.08 0.44
C ARG A 95 -1.79 -10.01 0.73
N PHE A 96 -1.53 -9.15 -0.24
CA PHE A 96 -0.56 -8.09 -0.05
C PHE A 96 -0.99 -7.08 1.00
N ARG A 97 -2.27 -6.75 1.06
CA ARG A 97 -2.77 -5.84 2.09
C ARG A 97 -2.60 -6.43 3.49
N ALA A 98 -2.89 -7.71 3.63
CA ALA A 98 -2.73 -8.37 4.91
C ALA A 98 -1.26 -8.42 5.32
N LEU A 99 -0.38 -8.76 4.38
CA LEU A 99 1.04 -8.81 4.65
C LEU A 99 1.62 -7.43 4.97
N ALA A 100 1.16 -6.41 4.27
CA ALA A 100 1.64 -5.05 4.52
C ALA A 100 1.24 -4.58 5.92
N ARG A 101 0.02 -4.86 6.32
CA ARG A 101 -0.43 -4.48 7.66
C ARG A 101 0.36 -5.17 8.76
N GLU A 102 0.82 -6.38 8.47
CA GLU A 102 1.56 -7.14 9.45
C GLU A 102 3.04 -6.75 9.47
N LEU A 103 3.65 -6.60 8.32
CA LEU A 103 5.10 -6.43 8.22
C LEU A 103 5.59 -4.99 8.19
N LEU A 104 4.84 -4.10 7.56
CA LEU A 104 5.29 -2.71 7.44
C LEU A 104 5.48 -2.02 8.79
N PRO A 105 4.59 -2.15 9.75
CA PRO A 105 4.82 -1.52 11.04
C PRO A 105 6.09 -2.00 11.74
N GLN A 106 6.52 -3.21 11.43
CA GLN A 106 7.69 -3.78 12.07
C GLN A 106 8.97 -3.56 11.30
N SER A 107 8.91 -3.56 10.00
CA SER A 107 10.10 -3.55 9.16
C SER A 107 10.08 -2.49 8.06
N GLY A 108 9.05 -1.70 7.99
CA GLY A 108 8.95 -0.67 6.97
C GLY A 108 9.81 0.54 7.28
N VAL A 109 10.06 1.35 6.29
CA VAL A 109 10.83 2.57 6.45
C VAL A 109 9.85 3.70 6.74
N ALA A 110 10.00 4.36 7.86
CA ALA A 110 9.12 5.46 8.24
C ALA A 110 9.25 6.61 7.23
N GLY A 111 8.16 7.25 6.94
CA GLY A 111 8.17 8.39 6.02
C GLY A 111 8.44 8.02 4.58
N ALA A 112 8.33 6.76 4.21
CA ALA A 112 8.58 6.34 2.84
C ALA A 112 7.33 5.75 2.21
N ASP A 113 7.30 5.74 0.89
CA ASP A 113 6.24 5.13 0.12
C ASP A 113 6.68 3.74 -0.27
N HIS A 114 5.88 2.76 0.08
CA HIS A 114 6.16 1.38 -0.24
C HIS A 114 5.21 0.91 -1.33
N VAL A 115 5.72 0.43 -2.45
CA VAL A 115 4.86 -0.08 -3.51
C VAL A 115 5.17 -1.55 -3.73
N VAL A 116 4.18 -2.39 -3.54
CA VAL A 116 4.31 -3.82 -3.73
C VAL A 116 3.75 -4.18 -5.10
N ILE A 117 4.59 -4.70 -5.98
CA ILE A 117 4.18 -5.09 -7.31
C ILE A 117 4.13 -6.61 -7.36
N GLY A 118 2.98 -7.14 -7.69
CA GLY A 118 2.83 -8.58 -7.81
C GLY A 118 3.42 -9.12 -9.08
N ARG A 119 4.01 -10.29 -9.00
CA ARG A 119 4.54 -10.99 -10.16
C ARG A 119 3.74 -12.26 -10.37
N GLN A 120 3.78 -12.78 -11.57
CA GLN A 120 3.05 -13.99 -11.87
C GLN A 120 3.49 -15.14 -10.99
N SER A 121 4.74 -15.25 -10.69
CA SER A 121 5.24 -16.30 -9.82
C SER A 121 4.68 -16.20 -8.39
N GLY A 122 4.15 -15.07 -8.01
CA GLY A 122 3.55 -14.92 -6.69
C GLY A 122 2.13 -15.43 -6.59
N VAL A 123 1.48 -15.68 -7.72
CA VAL A 123 0.09 -16.12 -7.71
C VAL A 123 -0.03 -17.53 -7.13
N GLU A 124 0.91 -18.37 -7.46
CA GLU A 124 0.89 -19.75 -7.01
C GLU A 124 1.60 -19.94 -5.67
N ARG A 125 2.22 -18.92 -5.16
CA ARG A 125 2.92 -19.04 -3.92
C ARG A 125 2.00 -19.01 -2.72
N ASP A 126 2.38 -19.72 -1.69
CA ASP A 126 1.61 -19.74 -0.46
C ASP A 126 1.78 -18.42 0.27
N TYR A 127 0.85 -18.12 1.14
CA TYR A 127 0.89 -16.90 1.95
C TYR A 127 2.18 -16.83 2.79
N ALA A 128 2.61 -17.96 3.34
CA ALA A 128 3.82 -18.00 4.15
C ALA A 128 5.07 -17.63 3.34
N ASP A 129 5.13 -18.07 2.09
CA ASP A 129 6.25 -17.77 1.23
C ASP A 129 6.24 -16.31 0.81
N LEU A 130 5.06 -15.77 0.49
CA LEU A 130 4.93 -14.36 0.17
C LEU A 130 5.32 -13.49 1.37
N ARG A 131 5.04 -13.96 2.58
CA ARG A 131 5.42 -13.26 3.78
C ARG A 131 6.94 -13.19 3.92
N LYS A 132 7.62 -14.30 3.68
CA LYS A 132 9.08 -14.34 3.72
C LYS A 132 9.69 -13.47 2.63
N ASP A 133 9.10 -13.51 1.44
CA ASP A 133 9.54 -12.70 0.31
C ASP A 133 9.44 -11.20 0.66
N LEU A 134 8.31 -10.78 1.19
CA LEU A 134 8.12 -9.38 1.54
C LEU A 134 9.04 -8.97 2.70
N GLN A 135 9.21 -9.83 3.67
CA GLN A 135 10.11 -9.54 4.79
C GLN A 135 11.55 -9.38 4.31
N THR A 136 11.98 -10.24 3.39
CA THR A 136 13.32 -10.16 2.82
C THR A 136 13.46 -8.90 1.94
N ALA A 137 12.40 -8.56 1.20
CA ALA A 137 12.40 -7.37 0.38
C ALA A 137 12.52 -6.10 1.24
N LEU A 138 11.81 -6.06 2.36
CA LEU A 138 11.87 -4.93 3.28
C LEU A 138 13.27 -4.79 3.88
N LYS A 139 13.89 -5.90 4.26
CA LYS A 139 15.24 -5.87 4.78
C LYS A 139 16.24 -5.36 3.74
N LYS A 140 16.06 -5.76 2.47
CA LYS A 140 16.93 -5.29 1.43
C LYS A 140 16.72 -3.81 1.13
N ALA A 141 15.49 -3.38 1.16
CA ALA A 141 15.18 -1.98 0.87
C ALA A 141 15.56 -1.06 2.03
N ALA A 142 15.60 -1.58 3.24
CA ALA A 142 15.99 -0.77 4.38
C ALA A 142 17.49 -0.53 4.48
N ARG A 143 18.27 -1.32 3.75
CA ARG A 143 19.70 -1.12 3.71
C ARG A 143 20.05 -0.02 2.73
#